data_065939ffeb1f1ab85d5c299178dd366c
#
_entry.id   065939ffeb1f1ab85d5c299178dd366c
#
_cell.length_a   1.000
_cell.length_b   1.000
_cell.length_c   1.000
_cell.angle_alpha   90.00
_cell.angle_beta   90.00
_cell.angle_gamma   90.00
#
_symmetry.space_group_name_H-M   'P 1'
#
loop_
_entity.id
_entity.type
_entity.pdbx_description
1 polymer ?
#
loop_
_entity_poly.entity_id
_entity_poly.type
_entity_poly.pdbx_seq_one_letter_code
_entity_poly.pdbx_strand_id
1 'polypeptide(L)' 'MTVQDQISDMITRIRNSVMVKHSSVSVNKSKMNNKILELLSNEGFISNFEESNFENKVNYS' A
#
# COMPACT_ATOMS: atom_id res chain seq x y z
N MET A 1 -12.62 -13.18 -4.17
CA MET A 1 -11.68 -12.70 -3.15
C MET A 1 -12.39 -11.78 -2.18
N THR A 2 -12.23 -11.98 -0.89
CA THR A 2 -12.86 -11.16 0.14
C THR A 2 -12.08 -9.86 0.34
N VAL A 3 -12.71 -8.88 1.00
CA VAL A 3 -12.04 -7.63 1.37
C VAL A 3 -10.81 -7.89 2.22
N GLN A 4 -10.90 -8.85 3.14
CA GLN A 4 -9.78 -9.23 4.00
C GLN A 4 -8.60 -9.77 3.19
N ASP A 5 -8.89 -10.56 2.15
CA ASP A 5 -7.83 -11.09 1.28
C ASP A 5 -7.11 -9.99 0.52
N GLN A 6 -7.85 -8.99 0.05
CA GLN A 6 -7.25 -7.85 -0.66
C GLN A 6 -6.34 -7.04 0.26
N ILE A 7 -6.80 -6.77 1.48
CA ILE A 7 -6.01 -6.02 2.46
C ILE A 7 -4.77 -6.81 2.85
N SER A 8 -4.92 -8.10 3.10
CA SER A 8 -3.83 -8.98 3.46
C SER A 8 -2.76 -9.01 2.37
N ASP A 9 -3.18 -9.11 1.11
CA ASP A 9 -2.27 -9.10 -0.02
C ASP A 9 -1.50 -7.78 -0.11
N MET A 10 -2.20 -6.66 0.04
CA MET A 10 -1.58 -5.35 0.01
C MET A 10 -0.55 -5.18 1.13
N ILE A 11 -0.91 -5.54 2.34
CA ILE A 11 -0.02 -5.43 3.50
C ILE A 11 1.21 -6.32 3.30
N THR A 12 1.01 -7.52 2.77
CA THR A 12 2.12 -8.44 2.51
C THR A 12 3.08 -7.87 1.47
N ARG A 13 2.56 -7.27 0.40
CA ARG A 13 3.38 -6.62 -0.62
C ARG A 13 4.21 -5.48 -0.05
N ILE A 14 3.59 -4.64 0.77
CA ILE A 14 4.28 -3.53 1.43
C ILE A 14 5.38 -4.06 2.34
N ARG A 15 5.06 -5.05 3.17
CA ARG A 15 6.01 -5.63 4.10
C ARG A 15 7.22 -6.26 3.38
N ASN A 16 6.96 -7.04 2.33
CA ASN A 16 8.03 -7.67 1.57
C ASN A 16 8.93 -6.64 0.89
N SER A 17 8.33 -5.58 0.37
CA SER A 17 9.08 -4.50 -0.27
C SER A 17 10.02 -3.80 0.73
N VAL A 18 9.54 -3.55 1.95
CA VAL A 18 10.36 -2.96 2.99
C VAL A 18 11.51 -3.89 3.38
N MET A 19 11.25 -5.19 3.47
CA MET A 19 12.28 -6.17 3.83
C MET A 19 13.42 -6.23 2.83
N VAL A 20 13.14 -6.03 1.54
CA VAL A 20 14.19 -6.01 0.52
C VAL A 20 14.69 -4.59 0.23
N LYS A 21 14.30 -3.64 1.05
CA LYS A 21 14.76 -2.24 1.00
C LYS A 21 14.41 -1.52 -0.29
N HIS A 22 13.30 -1.87 -0.90
CA HIS A 22 12.77 -1.08 -2.01
C HIS A 22 12.22 0.25 -1.48
N SER A 23 12.33 1.31 -2.28
CA SER A 23 11.83 2.62 -1.88
C SER A 23 10.33 2.78 -2.12
N SER A 24 9.74 1.91 -2.93
CA SER A 24 8.32 1.97 -3.24
C SER A 24 7.81 0.60 -3.72
N VAL A 25 6.50 0.46 -3.73
CA VAL A 25 5.83 -0.74 -4.23
C VAL A 25 4.48 -0.33 -4.84
N SER A 26 4.06 -1.04 -5.88
CA SER A 26 2.74 -0.85 -6.48
C SER A 26 1.75 -1.85 -5.90
N VAL A 27 0.57 -1.37 -5.56
CA VAL A 27 -0.52 -2.19 -5.05
C VAL A 27 -1.79 -1.89 -5.84
N ASN A 28 -2.73 -2.80 -5.84
CA ASN A 28 -3.98 -2.61 -6.56
C ASN A 28 -4.75 -1.43 -5.97
N LYS A 29 -5.35 -0.64 -6.85
CA LYS A 29 -6.17 0.50 -6.45
C LYS A 29 -7.59 0.03 -6.14
N SER A 30 -8.11 0.42 -4.99
CA SER A 30 -9.50 0.20 -4.60
C SER A 30 -9.86 1.20 -3.50
N LYS A 31 -11.15 1.40 -3.29
CA LYS A 31 -11.60 2.30 -2.21
C LYS A 31 -11.07 1.84 -0.86
N MET A 32 -11.11 0.54 -0.60
CA MET A 32 -10.65 0.00 0.66
C MET A 32 -9.14 0.16 0.81
N ASN A 33 -8.39 -0.19 -0.24
CA ASN A 33 -6.93 -0.02 -0.20
C ASN A 33 -6.54 1.43 -0.02
N ASN A 34 -7.24 2.35 -0.68
CA ASN A 34 -6.97 3.77 -0.52
C ASN A 34 -7.18 4.23 0.93
N LYS A 35 -8.24 3.76 1.58
CA LYS A 35 -8.49 4.09 2.99
C LYS A 35 -7.40 3.56 3.90
N ILE A 36 -6.96 2.34 3.67
CA ILE A 36 -5.89 1.75 4.47
C ILE A 36 -4.57 2.49 4.25
N LEU A 37 -4.25 2.81 3.00
CA LEU A 37 -3.03 3.56 2.69
C LEU A 37 -3.05 4.94 3.31
N GLU A 38 -4.19 5.61 3.30
CA GLU A 38 -4.35 6.91 3.94
C GLU A 38 -4.10 6.82 5.44
N LEU A 39 -4.65 5.79 6.09
CA LEU A 39 -4.43 5.54 7.50
C LEU A 39 -2.96 5.26 7.78
N LEU A 40 -2.31 4.42 6.99
CA LEU A 40 -0.90 4.10 7.16
C LEU A 40 -0.02 5.33 7.00
N SER A 41 -0.36 6.22 6.07
CA SER A 41 0.36 7.47 5.88
C SER A 41 0.19 8.38 7.10
N ASN A 42 -1.02 8.49 7.62
CA ASN A 42 -1.30 9.31 8.81
C ASN A 42 -0.58 8.80 10.04
N GLU A 43 -0.43 7.48 10.17
CA GLU A 43 0.26 6.87 11.30
C GLU A 43 1.78 6.84 11.12
N GLY A 44 2.28 7.22 9.95
CA GLY A 44 3.71 7.27 9.71
C GLY A 44 4.35 5.95 9.26
N PHE A 45 3.55 4.94 8.93
CA PHE A 45 4.07 3.67 8.43
C PHE A 45 4.59 3.77 7.00
N ILE A 46 4.03 4.67 6.21
CA ILE A 46 4.48 4.98 4.86
C ILE A 46 4.62 6.50 4.73
N SER A 47 5.44 6.96 3.78
CA SER A 47 5.58 8.40 3.54
C SER A 47 4.35 8.97 2.87
N ASN A 48 3.95 8.38 1.76
CA ASN A 48 2.77 8.77 1.01
C ASN A 48 2.46 7.70 -0.01
N PHE A 49 1.39 7.91 -0.77
CA PHE A 49 1.09 7.06 -1.92
C PHE A 49 0.55 7.92 -3.05
N GLU A 50 0.79 7.47 -4.27
CA GLU A 50 0.34 8.15 -5.47
C GLU A 50 -0.66 7.26 -6.20
N GLU A 51 -1.78 7.84 -6.60
CA GLU A 51 -2.82 7.12 -7.32
C GLU A 51 -2.58 7.21 -8.84
N SER A 52 -2.75 6.09 -9.52
CA SER A 52 -2.79 6.05 -10.97
C SER A 52 -4.07 5.37 -11.42
N ASN A 53 -4.19 4.99 -12.69
CA ASN A 53 -5.46 4.48 -13.20
C ASN A 53 -5.88 3.15 -12.57
N PHE A 54 -4.93 2.25 -12.33
CA PHE A 54 -5.23 0.90 -11.85
C PHE A 54 -4.46 0.54 -10.59
N GLU A 55 -3.47 1.33 -10.22
CA GLU A 55 -2.56 0.99 -9.15
C GLU A 55 -2.28 2.20 -8.28
N ASN A 56 -1.89 1.95 -7.05
CA ASN A 56 -1.33 2.96 -6.16
C ASN A 56 0.14 2.66 -5.97
N LYS A 57 0.97 3.68 -6.07
CA LYS A 57 2.39 3.57 -5.76
C LYS A 57 2.61 4.03 -4.33
N VAL A 58 3.05 3.12 -3.48
CA VAL A 58 3.28 3.38 -2.06
C VAL A 58 4.76 3.69 -1.88
N ASN A 59 5.06 4.84 -1.26
CA ASN A 59 6.43 5.28 -1.03
C ASN A 59 6.80 5.18 0.44
N TYR A 60 8.02 4.76 0.71
CA TYR A 60 8.58 4.67 2.06
C TYR A 60 9.61 5.76 2.27
N SER A 61 9.75 6.17 3.49
CA SER A 61 10.77 7.14 3.87
C SER A 61 12.18 6.55 3.83
#